data_a96d9b7f55c5780cf7759d7a483ba22e
#
_entry.id   a96d9b7f55c5780cf7759d7a483ba22e
#
_cell.length_a   1.000
_cell.length_b   1.000
_cell.length_c   1.000
_cell.angle_alpha   90.00
_cell.angle_beta   90.00
_cell.angle_gamma   90.00
#
_symmetry.space_group_name_H-M   'P 1'
#
loop_
_entity.id
_entity.type
_entity.pdbx_description
1 polymer ?
#
loop_
_entity_poly.entity_id
_entity_poly.type
_entity_poly.pdbx_seq_one_letter_code
_entity_poly.pdbx_strand_id
1 'polypeptide(L)'
;MQQGTELDKEAQLRCTSVYFAHKVYPMLPRLLCERLCSLNPQVDRLSYSIFFRLDINTGELDRSFTPVLQRTVMRSCAKWNYQLVQDILDKKITSVD
;
A
#
# COMPACT_ATOMS: atom_id res chain seq x y z
N MET A 1 3.43 -11.23 -10.46
CA MET A 1 3.23 -12.70 -10.22
C MET A 1 2.15 -13.18 -11.18
N GLN A 2 2.39 -14.28 -11.84
CA GLN A 2 1.44 -14.83 -12.79
C GLN A 2 0.32 -15.58 -12.06
N GLN A 3 -0.92 -15.35 -12.48
CA GLN A 3 -2.09 -16.00 -11.92
C GLN A 3 -2.08 -17.51 -12.18
N GLY A 4 -2.51 -18.31 -11.19
CA GLY A 4 -2.62 -19.76 -11.30
C GLY A 4 -1.33 -20.54 -11.07
N THR A 5 -0.20 -19.88 -10.81
CA THR A 5 1.05 -20.54 -10.43
C THR A 5 0.97 -21.08 -9.00
N GLU A 6 1.88 -21.99 -8.65
CA GLU A 6 1.95 -22.53 -7.26
C GLU A 6 2.22 -21.42 -6.25
N LEU A 7 3.02 -20.42 -6.62
CA LEU A 7 3.28 -19.25 -5.79
C LEU A 7 2.00 -18.42 -5.55
N ASP A 8 1.21 -18.22 -6.59
CA ASP A 8 -0.08 -17.53 -6.50
C ASP A 8 -1.06 -18.28 -5.59
N LYS A 9 -1.15 -19.61 -5.73
CA LYS A 9 -1.99 -20.45 -4.87
C LYS A 9 -1.58 -20.36 -3.41
N GLU A 10 -0.28 -20.42 -3.12
CA GLU A 10 0.25 -20.28 -1.76
C GLU A 10 -0.07 -18.91 -1.17
N ALA A 11 0.08 -17.84 -1.94
CA ALA A 11 -0.27 -16.49 -1.53
C ALA A 11 -1.76 -16.35 -1.20
N GLN A 12 -2.63 -16.99 -1.99
CA GLN A 12 -4.06 -17.01 -1.73
C GLN A 12 -4.41 -17.76 -0.44
N LEU A 13 -3.73 -18.88 -0.16
CA LEU A 13 -3.93 -19.62 1.08
C LEU A 13 -3.50 -18.82 2.31
N ARG A 14 -2.40 -18.10 2.23
CA ARG A 14 -1.90 -17.24 3.32
C ARG A 14 -2.72 -15.97 3.50
N CYS A 15 -3.24 -15.39 2.42
CA CYS A 15 -4.03 -14.15 2.36
C CYS A 15 -3.30 -12.89 2.80
N THR A 16 -2.46 -12.95 3.81
CA THR A 16 -1.76 -11.82 4.39
C THR A 16 -0.39 -12.23 4.92
N SER A 17 0.49 -11.27 5.07
CA SER A 17 1.69 -11.43 5.89
C SER A 17 1.31 -11.40 7.36
N VAL A 18 1.97 -12.23 8.18
CA VAL A 18 1.69 -12.32 9.62
C VAL A 18 2.80 -11.62 10.39
N TYR A 19 2.42 -10.65 11.21
CA TYR A 19 3.34 -9.81 11.98
C TYR A 19 3.32 -10.19 13.46
N PHE A 20 4.43 -10.77 13.95
CA PHE A 20 4.66 -11.02 15.37
C PHE A 20 5.64 -9.98 15.93
N ALA A 21 5.73 -9.89 17.25
CA ALA A 21 6.64 -8.94 17.91
C ALA A 21 8.11 -9.20 17.55
N HIS A 22 8.49 -10.44 17.31
CA HIS A 22 9.87 -10.87 17.07
C HIS A 22 10.16 -11.23 15.60
N LYS A 23 9.13 -11.46 14.79
CA LYS A 23 9.31 -11.93 13.40
C LYS A 23 8.08 -11.65 12.54
N VAL A 24 8.34 -11.42 11.26
CA VAL A 24 7.31 -11.29 10.20
C VAL A 24 7.37 -12.51 9.30
N TYR A 25 6.23 -13.15 9.06
CA TYR A 25 6.07 -14.22 8.08
C TYR A 25 5.38 -13.68 6.83
N PRO A 26 6.13 -13.35 5.77
CA PRO A 26 5.55 -12.76 4.56
C PRO A 26 4.67 -13.77 3.81
N MET A 27 3.60 -13.28 3.17
CA MET A 27 2.75 -14.11 2.32
C MET A 27 3.41 -14.52 1.00
N LEU A 28 4.46 -13.82 0.58
CA LEU A 28 5.26 -14.07 -0.61
C LEU A 28 6.74 -14.16 -0.21
N PRO A 29 7.61 -14.76 -1.06
CA PRO A 29 9.05 -14.67 -0.85
C PRO A 29 9.52 -13.24 -0.61
N ARG A 30 10.52 -13.05 0.24
CA ARG A 30 10.98 -11.72 0.67
C ARG A 30 11.38 -10.82 -0.50
N LEU A 31 11.97 -11.39 -1.55
CA LEU A 31 12.32 -10.65 -2.76
C LEU A 31 11.08 -9.99 -3.39
N LEU A 32 9.95 -10.68 -3.43
CA LEU A 32 8.70 -10.13 -3.96
C LEU A 32 8.05 -9.16 -2.97
N CYS A 33 7.92 -9.57 -1.69
CA CYS A 33 7.26 -8.73 -0.67
C CYS A 33 8.01 -7.43 -0.39
N GLU A 34 9.31 -7.50 -0.17
CA GLU A 34 10.10 -6.39 0.38
C GLU A 34 10.74 -5.51 -0.71
N ARG A 35 10.98 -6.06 -1.90
CA ARG A 35 11.67 -5.35 -2.98
C ARG A 35 10.78 -5.07 -4.17
N LEU A 36 10.28 -6.11 -4.85
CA LEU A 36 9.57 -5.92 -6.12
C LEU A 36 8.15 -5.39 -5.96
N CYS A 37 7.44 -5.81 -4.92
CA CYS A 37 6.04 -5.43 -4.69
C CYS A 37 5.89 -4.30 -3.65
N SER A 38 6.92 -4.02 -2.86
CA SER A 38 6.86 -2.95 -1.86
C SER A 38 6.98 -1.57 -2.53
N LEU A 39 6.16 -0.62 -2.09
CA LEU A 39 6.21 0.77 -2.55
C LEU A 39 7.37 1.52 -1.88
N ASN A 40 8.59 1.08 -2.16
CA ASN A 40 9.79 1.72 -1.63
C ASN A 40 9.93 3.14 -2.20
N PRO A 41 10.45 4.10 -1.40
CA PRO A 41 10.58 5.49 -1.86
C PRO A 41 11.49 5.62 -3.07
N GLN A 42 11.14 6.55 -3.96
CA GLN A 42 11.94 6.96 -5.12
C GLN A 42 12.21 5.86 -6.16
N VAL A 43 11.40 4.81 -6.17
CA VAL A 43 11.49 3.71 -7.15
C VAL A 43 10.15 3.52 -7.84
N ASP A 44 10.17 3.35 -9.15
CA ASP A 44 8.96 3.05 -9.92
C ASP A 44 8.50 1.63 -9.60
N ARG A 45 7.20 1.50 -9.33
CA ARG A 45 6.57 0.21 -9.03
C ARG A 45 5.31 0.02 -9.86
N LEU A 46 5.11 -1.19 -10.33
CA LEU A 46 3.86 -1.59 -10.95
C LEU A 46 2.82 -1.81 -9.87
N SER A 47 1.63 -1.27 -10.07
CA SER A 47 0.52 -1.44 -9.13
C SER A 47 -0.82 -1.57 -9.86
N TYR A 48 -1.80 -2.07 -9.14
CA TYR A 48 -3.20 -2.05 -9.55
C TYR A 48 -3.91 -1.07 -8.63
N SER A 49 -4.46 -0.01 -9.21
CA SER A 49 -4.95 1.15 -8.45
C SER A 49 -6.44 1.33 -8.60
N ILE A 50 -7.05 1.78 -7.53
CA ILE A 50 -8.45 2.20 -7.49
C ILE A 50 -8.47 3.69 -7.22
N PHE A 51 -9.10 4.45 -8.13
CA PHE A 51 -9.29 5.90 -7.99
C PHE A 51 -10.74 6.15 -7.62
N PHE A 52 -10.96 6.86 -6.54
CA PHE A 52 -12.28 7.29 -6.10
C PHE A 52 -12.20 8.70 -5.51
N ARG A 53 -13.34 9.35 -5.39
CA ARG A 53 -13.43 10.71 -4.87
C ARG A 53 -14.15 10.70 -3.52
N LEU A 54 -13.59 11.40 -2.54
CA LEU A 54 -14.18 11.58 -1.23
C LEU A 54 -14.57 13.04 -1.00
N ASP A 55 -15.70 13.26 -0.34
CA ASP A 55 -16.03 14.56 0.22
C ASP A 55 -15.23 14.76 1.50
N ILE A 56 -14.40 15.79 1.54
CA ILE A 56 -13.51 16.09 2.68
C ILE A 56 -14.29 16.54 3.93
N ASN A 57 -15.50 17.03 3.77
CA ASN A 57 -16.32 17.52 4.88
C ASN A 57 -17.08 16.38 5.57
N THR A 58 -17.60 15.43 4.80
CA THR A 58 -18.42 14.32 5.30
C THR A 58 -17.65 13.00 5.40
N GLY A 59 -16.55 12.85 4.64
CA GLY A 59 -15.80 11.60 4.52
C GLY A 59 -16.51 10.54 3.68
N GLU A 60 -17.60 10.90 3.01
CA GLU A 60 -18.37 9.98 2.17
C GLU A 60 -17.85 9.94 0.74
N LEU A 61 -18.09 8.81 0.07
CA LEU A 61 -17.76 8.67 -1.35
C LEU A 61 -18.66 9.59 -2.19
N ASP A 62 -18.04 10.33 -3.10
CA ASP A 62 -18.76 11.09 -4.12
C ASP A 62 -19.31 10.12 -5.16
N ARG A 63 -20.62 9.85 -5.10
CA ARG A 63 -21.30 8.92 -5.99
C ARG A 63 -21.45 9.43 -7.42
N SER A 64 -21.21 10.72 -7.66
CA SER A 64 -21.19 11.28 -9.01
C SER A 64 -19.92 10.87 -9.78
N PHE A 65 -18.89 10.44 -9.08
CA PHE A 65 -17.66 9.93 -9.67
C PHE A 65 -17.64 8.40 -9.65
N THR A 66 -17.54 7.79 -10.82
CA THR A 66 -17.41 6.33 -10.92
C THR A 66 -15.98 5.92 -10.58
N PRO A 67 -15.78 5.04 -9.59
CA PRO A 67 -14.44 4.54 -9.27
C PRO A 67 -13.77 3.89 -10.48
N VAL A 68 -12.49 4.21 -10.69
CA VAL A 68 -11.69 3.70 -11.80
C VAL A 68 -10.67 2.72 -11.28
N LEU A 69 -10.68 1.50 -11.83
CA LEU A 69 -9.69 0.48 -11.53
C LEU A 69 -8.78 0.34 -12.75
N GLN A 70 -7.47 0.46 -12.53
CA GLN A 70 -6.53 0.33 -13.63
C GLN A 70 -5.13 -0.04 -13.15
N ARG A 71 -4.34 -0.58 -14.07
CA ARG A 71 -2.91 -0.78 -13.84
C ARG A 71 -2.19 0.55 -13.92
N THR A 72 -1.26 0.78 -13.00
CA THR A 72 -0.52 2.03 -12.88
C THR A 72 0.95 1.79 -12.62
N VAL A 73 1.75 2.80 -12.88
CA VAL A 73 3.14 2.88 -12.40
C VAL A 73 3.17 3.97 -11.34
N MET A 74 3.63 3.61 -10.15
CA MET A 74 3.70 4.52 -9.01
C MET A 74 5.14 4.72 -8.55
N ARG A 75 5.41 5.93 -8.10
CA ARG A 75 6.67 6.25 -7.41
C ARG A 75 6.33 6.91 -6.09
N SER A 76 6.63 6.23 -4.98
CA SER A 76 6.44 6.80 -3.66
C SER A 76 7.44 7.93 -3.43
N CYS A 77 6.98 9.06 -2.94
CA CYS A 77 7.85 10.19 -2.60
C CYS A 77 8.43 10.07 -1.19
N ALA A 78 7.71 9.42 -0.28
CA ALA A 78 8.14 9.28 1.11
C ALA A 78 7.50 8.06 1.77
N LYS A 79 8.19 7.50 2.74
CA LYS A 79 7.68 6.41 3.57
C LYS A 79 7.46 6.92 4.98
N TRP A 80 6.21 6.89 5.42
CA TRP A 80 5.81 7.37 6.74
C TRP A 80 5.41 6.21 7.64
N ASN A 81 5.55 6.39 8.93
CA ASN A 81 5.00 5.49 9.94
C ASN A 81 3.81 6.14 10.66
N TYR A 82 3.06 5.37 11.41
CA TYR A 82 1.87 5.85 12.09
C TYR A 82 2.18 6.97 13.10
N GLN A 83 3.30 6.89 13.79
CA GLN A 83 3.69 7.91 14.77
C GLN A 83 3.95 9.26 14.10
N LEU A 84 4.68 9.25 12.99
CA LEU A 84 4.96 10.46 12.21
C LEU A 84 3.67 11.12 11.73
N VAL A 85 2.74 10.33 11.20
CA VAL A 85 1.43 10.84 10.73
C VAL A 85 0.64 11.43 11.89
N GLN A 86 0.64 10.77 13.05
CA GLN A 86 -0.04 11.29 14.25
C GLN A 86 0.56 12.62 14.70
N ASP A 87 1.89 12.73 14.69
CA ASP A 87 2.58 13.97 15.07
C ASP A 87 2.26 15.14 14.13
N ILE A 88 2.09 14.86 12.84
CA ILE A 88 1.63 15.85 11.86
C ILE A 88 0.19 16.27 12.15
N LEU A 89 -0.71 15.33 12.40
CA LEU A 89 -2.10 15.61 12.72
C LEU A 89 -2.23 16.44 14.02
N ASP A 90 -1.41 16.14 15.00
CA ASP A 90 -1.35 16.88 16.26
C ASP A 90 -0.63 18.23 16.14
N LYS A 91 -0.18 18.59 14.94
CA LYS A 91 0.58 19.82 14.63
C LYS A 91 1.89 19.96 15.42
N LYS A 92 2.48 18.85 15.83
CA LYS A 92 3.80 18.82 16.47
C LYS A 92 4.94 18.99 15.46
N ILE A 93 4.69 18.56 14.21
CA ILE A 93 5.62 18.66 13.09
C ILE A 93 4.89 19.37 11.94
N THR A 94 5.50 20.41 11.39
CA THR A 94 4.91 21.22 10.33
C THR A 94 5.50 20.95 8.95
N SER A 95 6.65 20.31 8.89
CA SER A 95 7.30 19.90 7.62
C SER A 95 7.90 18.52 7.76
N VAL A 96 7.79 17.75 6.69
CA VAL A 96 8.38 16.40 6.57
C VAL A 96 9.19 16.39 5.29
N ASP A 97 10.48 16.17 5.45
CA ASP A 97 11.39 16.00 4.32
C ASP A 97 11.51 14.53 3.93
#